data_3c451f7e1fe325578a81621f70ff1d78
#
_entry.id   3c451f7e1fe325578a81621f70ff1d78
#
_cell.length_a   1.000
_cell.length_b   1.000
_cell.length_c   1.000
_cell.angle_alpha   90.00
_cell.angle_beta   90.00
_cell.angle_gamma   90.00
#
_symmetry.space_group_name_H-M   'P 1'
#
loop_
_entity.id
_entity.type
_entity.pdbx_description
1 polymer ?
#
loop_
_entity_poly.entity_id
_entity_poly.type
_entity_poly.pdbx_seq_one_letter_code
_entity_poly.pdbx_strand_id
1 'polypeptide(L)'
;MDRREFIKHSTAAVAGSSLLLTACKNRGGEPPQARRTKEAMGREGEEAMTMRTNPNTGDKVSLLGFGMMRLPEQEQTEGAPFALDQEAVNELVDYALAHGVNYFDTAPVYCQGQSESATGTALARHPRKNYFIATKLSNFSPDTWARKESIAMFERSLQYLQTDYIDYLLLHSIGGTAKGKNSMETFYARYMDNGILDWLVEQKKAGRIRNLGFSFHGDERIFDMLLRWHDEGKYHWDFVQIQYNYLDCYRSQSEQEGKSGAVYLYNELEKRGIPAVVMEPILGGRLAKQPVHILREMKQMDIEASPARWALRYAGNPSGMLTVLSGMTYMEHLQENCATYSPLRPITAEEDSMLMHLADAICNLKAVPCTACNYCMPCPYGINIPAIFGYYNTCLAEGLLTKGEEENTYRRARKRWLVGYDKNVERMRQADHCIGCNKCLSHCPQRINIPQEMQKIDALVASLKATTL
;
A
#
# COMPACT_ATOMS: atom_id res chain seq x y z
N MET A 1 -36.24 -8.12 -27.23
CA MET A 1 -35.39 -7.17 -27.98
C MET A 1 -33.99 -7.75 -28.03
N ASP A 2 -33.60 -8.14 -29.23
CA ASP A 2 -32.31 -8.81 -29.48
C ASP A 2 -31.19 -7.77 -29.58
N ARG A 3 -30.00 -8.15 -29.10
CA ARG A 3 -28.77 -7.30 -29.06
C ARG A 3 -28.38 -6.69 -30.41
N ARG A 4 -28.96 -7.20 -31.52
CA ARG A 4 -28.74 -6.70 -32.89
C ARG A 4 -29.59 -5.49 -33.26
N GLU A 5 -30.70 -5.26 -32.58
CA GLU A 5 -31.56 -4.08 -32.84
C GLU A 5 -31.10 -2.81 -32.12
N PHE A 6 -30.39 -2.94 -31.00
CA PHE A 6 -29.85 -1.79 -30.25
C PHE A 6 -28.73 -1.08 -30.99
N ILE A 7 -27.98 -1.78 -31.84
CA ILE A 7 -26.83 -1.19 -32.59
C ILE A 7 -27.27 -0.42 -33.84
N LYS A 8 -28.49 -0.64 -34.34
CA LYS A 8 -28.99 0.01 -35.56
C LYS A 8 -29.62 1.39 -35.35
N HIS A 9 -29.88 1.80 -34.12
CA HIS A 9 -30.49 3.11 -33.83
C HIS A 9 -29.55 4.19 -33.30
N SER A 10 -28.22 3.93 -33.23
CA SER A 10 -27.23 4.90 -32.74
C SER A 10 -26.43 5.59 -33.85
N THR A 11 -26.75 5.41 -35.12
CA THR A 11 -25.98 5.98 -36.24
C THR A 11 -26.83 6.86 -37.17
N ALA A 12 -27.58 7.82 -36.60
CA ALA A 12 -28.25 8.82 -37.42
C ALA A 12 -28.39 10.12 -36.62
N ALA A 13 -27.34 10.89 -36.52
CA ALA A 13 -27.40 12.36 -36.33
C ALA A 13 -25.97 12.93 -36.21
N VAL A 14 -25.28 13.13 -37.32
CA VAL A 14 -24.43 14.31 -37.61
C VAL A 14 -24.11 14.29 -39.10
N ALA A 15 -24.88 15.00 -39.86
CA ALA A 15 -24.54 15.41 -41.22
C ALA A 15 -24.84 16.92 -41.33
N GLY A 16 -23.84 17.70 -41.67
CA GLY A 16 -24.10 19.07 -42.12
C GLY A 16 -23.07 20.07 -41.64
N SER A 17 -21.96 20.19 -42.34
CA SER A 17 -21.45 21.47 -42.88
C SER A 17 -20.12 21.27 -43.58
N SER A 18 -20.19 21.19 -44.89
CA SER A 18 -19.04 21.28 -45.82
C SER A 18 -18.74 22.73 -46.19
N LEU A 19 -17.54 22.91 -46.74
CA LEU A 19 -16.93 24.03 -47.48
C LEU A 19 -15.89 24.82 -46.65
N LEU A 20 -14.62 24.87 -47.02
CA LEU A 20 -13.97 25.23 -48.29
C LEU A 20 -12.53 24.73 -48.33
N LEU A 21 -12.18 24.07 -49.42
CA LEU A 21 -10.82 23.82 -49.89
C LEU A 21 -10.18 25.12 -50.42
N THR A 22 -8.94 25.40 -50.01
CA THR A 22 -8.01 26.12 -50.89
C THR A 22 -6.59 25.58 -50.71
N ALA A 23 -6.06 25.02 -51.75
CA ALA A 23 -4.73 24.52 -51.88
C ALA A 23 -3.68 25.64 -51.99
N CYS A 24 -2.52 25.49 -51.38
CA CYS A 24 -1.26 25.97 -51.92
C CYS A 24 -0.07 25.11 -51.47
N LYS A 25 0.78 24.85 -52.44
CA LYS A 25 1.93 23.99 -52.51
C LYS A 25 3.18 24.44 -51.74
N ASN A 26 3.93 23.42 -51.29
CA ASN A 26 5.40 23.28 -51.20
C ASN A 26 6.24 24.23 -50.36
N ARG A 27 6.93 23.69 -49.36
CA ARG A 27 8.41 23.48 -49.38
C ARG A 27 8.95 22.95 -48.05
N GLY A 28 9.85 21.92 -48.18
CA GLY A 28 11.06 21.77 -47.37
C GLY A 28 10.88 21.27 -45.93
N GLY A 29 11.26 19.99 -45.74
CA GLY A 29 11.24 19.31 -44.48
C GLY A 29 12.25 19.76 -43.46
N GLU A 30 11.88 19.45 -42.21
CA GLU A 30 12.76 19.07 -41.07
C GLU A 30 12.00 18.09 -40.19
N PRO A 31 12.67 17.16 -39.50
CA PRO A 31 12.00 16.06 -38.82
C PRO A 31 11.35 16.52 -37.52
N PRO A 32 10.30 15.81 -37.00
CA PRO A 32 9.50 16.26 -35.87
C PRO A 32 10.11 15.86 -34.52
N GLN A 33 11.17 16.56 -34.08
CA GLN A 33 11.74 16.40 -32.75
C GLN A 33 11.53 17.59 -31.79
N ALA A 34 10.88 18.66 -32.21
CA ALA A 34 10.74 19.90 -31.42
C ALA A 34 9.33 20.13 -30.80
N ARG A 35 8.41 19.16 -30.85
CA ARG A 35 7.04 19.34 -30.34
C ARG A 35 6.72 18.65 -29.00
N ARG A 36 7.66 17.89 -28.41
CA ARG A 36 7.44 17.16 -27.15
C ARG A 36 7.83 17.91 -25.87
N THR A 37 8.34 19.13 -25.95
CA THR A 37 8.83 19.87 -24.77
C THR A 37 7.89 20.99 -24.26
N LYS A 38 6.67 21.14 -24.80
CA LYS A 38 5.71 22.17 -24.32
C LYS A 38 4.48 21.63 -23.59
N GLU A 39 4.29 20.31 -23.50
CA GLU A 39 3.17 19.73 -22.75
C GLU A 39 3.52 19.34 -21.29
N ALA A 40 4.75 19.60 -20.86
CA ALA A 40 5.21 19.36 -19.48
C ALA A 40 5.12 20.61 -18.57
N MET A 41 4.49 21.69 -19.02
CA MET A 41 4.12 22.81 -18.15
C MET A 41 2.66 22.60 -17.78
N GLY A 42 2.41 22.33 -16.47
CA GLY A 42 1.08 22.12 -15.90
C GLY A 42 0.08 23.12 -16.44
N ARG A 43 -1.14 22.67 -16.67
CA ARG A 43 -2.23 23.54 -17.11
C ARG A 43 -2.42 24.64 -16.08
N GLU A 44 -2.37 25.90 -16.49
CA GLU A 44 -2.73 27.02 -15.62
C GLU A 44 -4.14 26.77 -15.07
N GLY A 45 -4.24 26.49 -13.75
CA GLY A 45 -5.50 26.20 -13.05
C GLY A 45 -5.54 24.85 -12.29
N GLU A 46 -4.55 23.95 -12.42
CA GLU A 46 -4.46 22.77 -11.56
C GLU A 46 -3.84 23.17 -10.21
N GLU A 47 -4.57 22.90 -9.13
CA GLU A 47 -4.09 23.13 -7.77
C GLU A 47 -2.86 22.23 -7.50
N ALA A 48 -1.81 22.83 -6.90
CA ALA A 48 -0.52 22.16 -6.76
C ALA A 48 -0.55 21.05 -5.70
N MET A 49 0.21 19.96 -5.92
CA MET A 49 0.48 18.92 -4.93
C MET A 49 0.94 19.53 -3.60
N THR A 50 0.31 19.11 -2.50
CA THR A 50 0.73 19.49 -1.15
C THR A 50 2.11 18.94 -0.86
N MET A 51 3.05 19.82 -0.49
CA MET A 51 4.42 19.46 -0.14
C MET A 51 4.64 19.57 1.37
N ARG A 52 5.47 18.69 1.91
CA ARG A 52 5.99 18.74 3.28
C ARG A 52 7.50 18.94 3.25
N THR A 53 8.03 19.64 4.24
CA THR A 53 9.48 19.85 4.33
C THR A 53 10.09 18.85 5.29
N ASN A 54 11.07 18.07 4.82
CA ASN A 54 11.88 17.24 5.71
C ASN A 54 12.72 18.16 6.61
N PRO A 55 12.55 18.14 7.94
CA PRO A 55 13.25 19.04 8.84
C PRO A 55 14.76 18.81 8.87
N ASN A 56 15.24 17.61 8.52
CA ASN A 56 16.66 17.26 8.57
C ASN A 56 17.44 17.73 7.35
N THR A 57 16.80 17.76 6.17
CA THR A 57 17.47 18.04 4.89
C THR A 57 16.95 19.30 4.17
N GLY A 58 15.78 19.81 4.58
CA GLY A 58 15.09 20.90 3.89
C GLY A 58 14.40 20.46 2.59
N ASP A 59 14.46 19.17 2.23
CA ASP A 59 13.84 18.65 1.01
C ASP A 59 12.33 18.82 1.01
N LYS A 60 11.77 19.23 -0.12
CA LYS A 60 10.33 19.33 -0.36
C LYS A 60 9.84 17.97 -0.86
N VAL A 61 9.12 17.25 -0.01
CA VAL A 61 8.56 15.92 -0.28
C VAL A 61 7.06 16.03 -0.55
N SER A 62 6.57 15.38 -1.60
CA SER A 62 5.14 15.33 -1.89
C SER A 62 4.39 14.57 -0.79
N LEU A 63 3.25 15.11 -0.35
CA LEU A 63 2.42 14.45 0.66
C LEU A 63 1.88 13.11 0.16
N LEU A 64 1.65 12.94 -1.14
CA LEU A 64 1.45 11.62 -1.76
C LEU A 64 2.80 10.99 -2.09
N GLY A 65 3.07 9.83 -1.51
CA GLY A 65 4.19 8.96 -1.88
C GLY A 65 3.71 7.76 -2.69
N PHE A 66 4.47 7.36 -3.70
CA PHE A 66 4.16 6.19 -4.50
C PHE A 66 4.74 4.92 -3.85
N GLY A 67 3.85 4.05 -3.32
CA GLY A 67 4.22 2.74 -2.80
C GLY A 67 4.35 1.71 -3.92
N MET A 68 5.58 1.25 -4.19
CA MET A 68 5.91 0.36 -5.30
C MET A 68 5.70 -1.14 -4.97
N MET A 69 4.90 -1.46 -3.95
CA MET A 69 4.61 -2.85 -3.55
C MET A 69 3.52 -3.52 -4.41
N ARG A 70 2.70 -2.73 -5.12
CA ARG A 70 1.53 -3.19 -5.87
C ARG A 70 1.57 -2.67 -7.30
N LEU A 71 2.67 -2.95 -7.98
CA LEU A 71 2.87 -2.57 -9.38
C LEU A 71 1.99 -3.40 -10.31
N PRO A 72 1.66 -2.89 -11.50
CA PRO A 72 0.97 -3.64 -12.54
C PRO A 72 1.71 -4.93 -12.90
N GLU A 73 0.95 -6.02 -13.05
CA GLU A 73 1.44 -7.34 -13.41
C GLU A 73 1.01 -7.65 -14.85
N GLN A 74 1.84 -8.40 -15.57
CA GLN A 74 1.44 -8.95 -16.87
C GLN A 74 0.30 -9.95 -16.70
N GLU A 75 -0.53 -10.11 -17.74
CA GLU A 75 -1.56 -11.15 -17.73
C GLU A 75 -0.93 -12.51 -17.44
N GLN A 76 -1.42 -13.16 -16.37
CA GLN A 76 -0.92 -14.45 -15.95
C GLN A 76 -1.43 -15.54 -16.91
N THR A 77 -0.52 -16.15 -17.67
CA THR A 77 -0.80 -17.40 -18.36
C THR A 77 -0.44 -18.58 -17.46
N GLU A 78 -1.20 -19.67 -17.55
CA GLU A 78 -0.98 -20.87 -16.72
C GLU A 78 0.47 -21.39 -16.85
N GLY A 79 1.17 -21.46 -15.71
CA GLY A 79 2.56 -21.90 -15.65
C GLY A 79 3.61 -20.84 -15.98
N ALA A 80 3.24 -19.62 -16.34
CA ALA A 80 4.19 -18.53 -16.54
C ALA A 80 4.74 -18.00 -15.18
N PRO A 81 6.02 -17.61 -15.12
CA PRO A 81 6.56 -16.96 -13.94
C PRO A 81 5.91 -15.58 -13.74
N PHE A 82 5.88 -15.13 -12.46
CA PHE A 82 5.45 -13.77 -12.14
C PHE A 82 6.29 -12.74 -12.89
N ALA A 83 5.64 -11.79 -13.52
CA ALA A 83 6.29 -10.68 -14.22
C ALA A 83 5.50 -9.38 -14.06
N LEU A 84 6.22 -8.27 -13.90
CA LEU A 84 5.64 -6.94 -13.89
C LEU A 84 5.46 -6.42 -15.32
N ASP A 85 4.42 -5.63 -15.54
CA ASP A 85 4.22 -4.85 -16.75
C ASP A 85 5.03 -3.56 -16.63
N GLN A 86 6.27 -3.59 -17.16
CA GLN A 86 7.20 -2.47 -17.06
C GLN A 86 6.69 -1.23 -17.82
N GLU A 87 5.95 -1.39 -18.91
CA GLU A 87 5.40 -0.25 -19.66
C GLU A 87 4.32 0.46 -18.85
N ALA A 88 3.40 -0.27 -18.26
CA ALA A 88 2.41 0.28 -17.35
C ALA A 88 3.04 0.94 -16.10
N VAL A 89 4.11 0.35 -15.54
CA VAL A 89 4.89 0.97 -14.45
C VAL A 89 5.50 2.30 -14.90
N ASN A 90 6.07 2.36 -16.09
CA ASN A 90 6.66 3.58 -16.65
C ASN A 90 5.61 4.68 -16.81
N GLU A 91 4.43 4.36 -17.35
CA GLU A 91 3.33 5.32 -17.52
C GLU A 91 2.85 5.89 -16.18
N LEU A 92 2.71 5.03 -15.17
CA LEU A 92 2.32 5.47 -13.82
C LEU A 92 3.37 6.40 -13.19
N VAL A 93 4.66 6.08 -13.32
CA VAL A 93 5.75 6.90 -12.80
C VAL A 93 5.83 8.25 -13.54
N ASP A 94 5.68 8.25 -14.87
CA ASP A 94 5.65 9.47 -15.68
C ASP A 94 4.50 10.40 -15.25
N TYR A 95 3.30 9.84 -15.07
CA TYR A 95 2.14 10.59 -14.60
C TYR A 95 2.36 11.14 -13.19
N ALA A 96 2.85 10.32 -12.26
CA ALA A 96 3.11 10.71 -10.88
C ALA A 96 4.07 11.91 -10.80
N LEU A 97 5.20 11.84 -11.49
CA LEU A 97 6.18 12.94 -11.54
C LEU A 97 5.62 14.21 -12.19
N ALA A 98 4.83 14.06 -13.26
CA ALA A 98 4.18 15.20 -13.95
C ALA A 98 3.16 15.91 -13.04
N HIS A 99 2.57 15.20 -12.06
CA HIS A 99 1.58 15.75 -11.10
C HIS A 99 2.17 16.03 -9.71
N GLY A 100 3.50 16.15 -9.61
CA GLY A 100 4.19 16.62 -8.42
C GLY A 100 4.49 15.55 -7.36
N VAL A 101 4.19 14.27 -7.60
CA VAL A 101 4.64 13.16 -6.73
C VAL A 101 6.14 12.96 -6.93
N ASN A 102 6.90 13.03 -5.85
CA ASN A 102 8.35 12.92 -5.92
C ASN A 102 8.97 11.91 -4.93
N TYR A 103 8.19 11.13 -4.21
CA TYR A 103 8.67 10.12 -3.26
C TYR A 103 8.21 8.72 -3.70
N PHE A 104 9.16 7.81 -3.94
CA PHE A 104 8.92 6.44 -4.42
C PHE A 104 9.48 5.44 -3.42
N ASP A 105 8.60 4.62 -2.83
CA ASP A 105 8.93 3.67 -1.76
C ASP A 105 8.90 2.23 -2.28
N THR A 106 10.04 1.56 -2.26
CA THR A 106 10.19 0.16 -2.67
C THR A 106 10.88 -0.69 -1.59
N ALA A 107 11.14 -1.96 -1.88
CA ALA A 107 11.95 -2.86 -1.06
C ALA A 107 12.43 -4.08 -1.88
N PRO A 108 13.54 -4.74 -1.48
CA PRO A 108 14.06 -5.94 -2.13
C PRO A 108 13.07 -7.09 -2.26
N VAL A 109 12.07 -7.16 -1.36
CA VAL A 109 11.09 -8.27 -1.30
C VAL A 109 9.77 -7.95 -2.00
N TYR A 110 9.56 -6.72 -2.49
CA TYR A 110 8.31 -6.34 -3.12
C TYR A 110 8.17 -6.95 -4.53
N CYS A 111 6.95 -7.25 -4.92
CA CYS A 111 6.65 -7.86 -6.23
C CYS A 111 7.57 -9.05 -6.54
N GLN A 112 7.69 -9.99 -5.59
CA GLN A 112 8.56 -11.17 -5.70
C GLN A 112 10.03 -10.84 -6.04
N GLY A 113 10.52 -9.70 -5.56
CA GLY A 113 11.89 -9.23 -5.77
C GLY A 113 12.11 -8.39 -7.02
N GLN A 114 11.06 -8.07 -7.79
CA GLN A 114 11.17 -7.32 -9.04
C GLN A 114 10.94 -5.81 -8.88
N SER A 115 10.40 -5.34 -7.74
CA SER A 115 10.00 -3.95 -7.56
C SER A 115 11.15 -2.95 -7.67
N GLU A 116 12.31 -3.22 -7.08
CA GLU A 116 13.46 -2.31 -7.16
C GLU A 116 13.96 -2.14 -8.60
N SER A 117 14.04 -3.22 -9.36
CA SER A 117 14.47 -3.17 -10.77
C SER A 117 13.46 -2.43 -11.64
N ALA A 118 12.16 -2.68 -11.44
CA ALA A 118 11.11 -1.98 -12.17
C ALA A 118 11.07 -0.48 -11.83
N THR A 119 11.23 -0.15 -10.54
CA THR A 119 11.33 1.23 -10.05
C THR A 119 12.54 1.94 -10.65
N GLY A 120 13.72 1.32 -10.60
CA GLY A 120 14.95 1.86 -11.15
C GLY A 120 14.83 2.13 -12.66
N THR A 121 14.28 1.16 -13.41
CA THR A 121 14.05 1.30 -14.85
C THR A 121 13.12 2.47 -15.16
N ALA A 122 12.03 2.63 -14.43
CA ALA A 122 11.09 3.73 -14.65
C ALA A 122 11.68 5.10 -14.28
N LEU A 123 12.34 5.20 -13.12
CA LEU A 123 12.90 6.46 -12.61
C LEU A 123 14.15 6.93 -13.33
N ALA A 124 15.00 6.02 -13.85
CA ALA A 124 16.21 6.37 -14.62
C ALA A 124 15.89 7.15 -15.91
N ARG A 125 14.66 7.17 -16.37
CA ARG A 125 14.17 7.96 -17.51
C ARG A 125 14.03 9.46 -17.17
N HIS A 126 14.15 9.82 -15.89
CA HIS A 126 13.97 11.18 -15.38
C HIS A 126 15.22 11.69 -14.66
N PRO A 127 15.43 13.02 -14.60
CA PRO A 127 16.56 13.59 -13.86
C PRO A 127 16.52 13.18 -12.38
N ARG A 128 17.61 12.59 -11.87
CA ARG A 128 17.72 12.06 -10.50
C ARG A 128 17.32 13.04 -9.39
N LYS A 129 17.52 14.32 -9.60
CA LYS A 129 17.18 15.40 -8.67
C LYS A 129 15.67 15.68 -8.52
N ASN A 130 14.83 15.11 -9.39
CA ASN A 130 13.39 15.38 -9.40
C ASN A 130 12.61 14.45 -8.47
N TYR A 131 13.26 13.44 -7.88
CA TYR A 131 12.59 12.44 -7.06
C TYR A 131 13.47 11.92 -5.93
N PHE A 132 12.83 11.36 -4.93
CA PHE A 132 13.42 10.66 -3.81
C PHE A 132 13.13 9.17 -3.89
N ILE A 133 14.16 8.34 -3.67
CA ILE A 133 14.05 6.88 -3.61
C ILE A 133 14.12 6.45 -2.15
N ALA A 134 13.08 5.73 -1.71
CA ALA A 134 13.09 5.00 -0.46
C ALA A 134 13.16 3.50 -0.73
N THR A 135 14.11 2.81 -0.05
CA THR A 135 14.16 1.34 -0.03
C THR A 135 14.56 0.84 1.35
N LYS A 136 14.62 -0.47 1.51
CA LYS A 136 14.68 -1.09 2.84
C LYS A 136 15.71 -2.21 2.90
N LEU A 137 16.37 -2.37 4.04
CA LEU A 137 17.16 -3.57 4.33
C LEU A 137 16.24 -4.70 4.78
N SER A 138 15.84 -5.57 3.87
CA SER A 138 14.82 -6.62 4.06
C SER A 138 15.44 -7.99 4.46
N ASN A 139 16.39 -7.99 5.36
CA ASN A 139 17.09 -9.19 5.84
C ASN A 139 16.21 -10.03 6.82
N PHE A 140 15.09 -10.57 6.33
CA PHE A 140 14.10 -11.28 7.15
C PHE A 140 14.49 -12.70 7.54
N SER A 141 15.16 -13.42 6.63
CA SER A 141 15.59 -14.79 6.86
C SER A 141 16.92 -14.83 7.61
N PRO A 142 17.13 -15.79 8.54
CA PRO A 142 18.42 -16.02 9.19
C PRO A 142 19.60 -16.10 8.23
N ASP A 143 19.39 -16.64 7.03
CA ASP A 143 20.42 -16.76 5.98
C ASP A 143 20.91 -15.38 5.48
N THR A 144 20.11 -14.33 5.67
CA THR A 144 20.44 -12.95 5.26
C THR A 144 20.96 -12.07 6.42
N TRP A 145 21.06 -12.60 7.64
CA TRP A 145 21.50 -11.82 8.81
C TRP A 145 23.01 -11.61 8.88
N ALA A 146 23.81 -12.48 8.24
CA ALA A 146 25.24 -12.25 8.20
C ALA A 146 25.54 -10.88 7.60
N ARG A 147 26.53 -10.15 8.22
CA ARG A 147 26.92 -8.80 7.76
C ARG A 147 27.17 -8.74 6.25
N LYS A 148 27.88 -9.74 5.72
CA LYS A 148 28.17 -9.86 4.29
C LYS A 148 26.90 -9.90 3.43
N GLU A 149 25.88 -10.65 3.85
CA GLU A 149 24.65 -10.82 3.08
C GLU A 149 23.79 -9.55 3.12
N SER A 150 23.74 -8.89 4.30
CA SER A 150 23.04 -7.60 4.45
C SER A 150 23.71 -6.50 3.62
N ILE A 151 25.04 -6.45 3.57
CA ILE A 151 25.78 -5.53 2.68
C ILE A 151 25.49 -5.84 1.22
N ALA A 152 25.56 -7.11 0.82
CA ALA A 152 25.25 -7.51 -0.54
C ALA A 152 23.82 -7.15 -0.98
N MET A 153 22.86 -7.19 -0.05
CA MET A 153 21.48 -6.73 -0.28
C MET A 153 21.44 -5.22 -0.57
N PHE A 154 22.10 -4.41 0.22
CA PHE A 154 22.20 -2.95 0.01
C PHE A 154 22.85 -2.62 -1.33
N GLU A 155 23.95 -3.28 -1.68
CA GLU A 155 24.63 -3.06 -2.97
C GLU A 155 23.76 -3.46 -4.16
N ARG A 156 22.99 -4.56 -4.06
CA ARG A 156 22.00 -4.94 -5.10
C ARG A 156 20.88 -3.92 -5.21
N SER A 157 20.41 -3.33 -4.10
CA SER A 157 19.41 -2.28 -4.16
C SER A 157 19.91 -1.07 -4.96
N LEU A 158 21.13 -0.62 -4.74
CA LEU A 158 21.73 0.46 -5.55
C LEU A 158 21.80 0.09 -7.04
N GLN A 159 22.22 -1.14 -7.34
CA GLN A 159 22.31 -1.64 -8.72
C GLN A 159 20.94 -1.69 -9.38
N TYR A 160 19.92 -2.27 -8.73
CA TYR A 160 18.58 -2.40 -9.29
C TYR A 160 17.88 -1.05 -9.43
N LEU A 161 18.10 -0.13 -8.50
CA LEU A 161 17.56 1.23 -8.53
C LEU A 161 18.35 2.17 -9.44
N GLN A 162 19.47 1.70 -10.04
CA GLN A 162 20.33 2.45 -10.98
C GLN A 162 20.79 3.81 -10.40
N THR A 163 21.27 3.81 -9.15
CA THR A 163 21.66 5.01 -8.41
C THR A 163 22.87 4.74 -7.52
N ASP A 164 23.66 5.80 -7.24
CA ASP A 164 24.82 5.72 -6.34
C ASP A 164 24.48 5.97 -4.87
N TYR A 165 23.28 6.46 -4.58
CA TYR A 165 22.81 6.77 -3.23
C TYR A 165 21.32 6.57 -3.06
N ILE A 166 20.90 6.30 -1.83
CA ILE A 166 19.50 6.17 -1.42
C ILE A 166 19.09 7.41 -0.61
N ASP A 167 17.96 8.04 -0.97
CA ASP A 167 17.48 9.21 -0.22
C ASP A 167 16.93 8.82 1.15
N TYR A 168 16.19 7.69 1.24
CA TYR A 168 15.54 7.21 2.47
C TYR A 168 15.77 5.71 2.61
N LEU A 169 16.68 5.29 3.50
CA LEU A 169 16.88 3.87 3.79
C LEU A 169 16.23 3.49 5.10
N LEU A 170 15.47 2.38 5.09
CA LEU A 170 14.79 1.87 6.28
C LEU A 170 15.35 0.51 6.73
N LEU A 171 15.48 0.34 8.05
CA LEU A 171 15.48 -0.99 8.64
C LEU A 171 14.07 -1.57 8.47
N HIS A 172 13.94 -2.69 7.74
CA HIS A 172 12.63 -3.18 7.31
C HIS A 172 11.90 -3.96 8.39
N SER A 173 10.65 -3.55 8.71
CA SER A 173 9.72 -4.29 9.60
C SER A 173 10.32 -4.58 10.97
N ILE A 174 10.61 -3.53 11.71
CA ILE A 174 11.07 -3.60 13.10
C ILE A 174 9.91 -4.03 14.02
N GLY A 175 10.21 -4.83 15.05
CA GLY A 175 9.23 -5.32 16.02
C GLY A 175 8.62 -6.69 15.68
N GLY A 176 8.94 -7.27 14.53
CA GLY A 176 8.56 -8.63 14.17
C GLY A 176 9.41 -9.71 14.86
N THR A 177 8.93 -10.96 14.77
CA THR A 177 9.63 -12.14 15.30
C THR A 177 10.19 -13.00 14.18
N ALA A 178 11.21 -13.80 14.47
CA ALA A 178 11.69 -14.86 13.58
C ALA A 178 11.56 -16.22 14.27
N LYS A 179 11.67 -17.30 13.49
CA LYS A 179 11.56 -18.68 14.03
C LYS A 179 12.50 -18.90 15.22
N GLY A 180 11.94 -19.23 16.38
CA GLY A 180 12.67 -19.52 17.60
C GLY A 180 13.24 -18.32 18.34
N LYS A 181 12.89 -17.09 17.93
CA LYS A 181 13.34 -15.83 18.55
C LYS A 181 12.18 -14.90 18.81
N ASN A 182 12.20 -14.22 19.96
CA ASN A 182 11.28 -13.11 20.22
C ASN A 182 11.69 -11.85 19.40
N SER A 183 10.88 -10.81 19.49
CA SER A 183 11.10 -9.57 18.70
C SER A 183 12.44 -8.90 19.00
N MET A 184 12.84 -8.86 20.29
CA MET A 184 14.12 -8.26 20.71
C MET A 184 15.30 -9.07 20.18
N GLU A 185 15.31 -10.38 20.38
CA GLU A 185 16.34 -11.29 19.86
C GLU A 185 16.45 -11.22 18.34
N THR A 186 15.29 -11.09 17.65
CA THR A 186 15.25 -10.93 16.20
C THR A 186 15.89 -9.61 15.77
N PHE A 187 15.58 -8.51 16.45
CA PHE A 187 16.16 -7.21 16.16
C PHE A 187 17.68 -7.22 16.34
N TYR A 188 18.18 -7.76 17.48
CA TYR A 188 19.61 -7.84 17.73
C TYR A 188 20.32 -8.69 16.69
N ALA A 189 19.80 -9.87 16.36
CA ALA A 189 20.41 -10.74 15.36
C ALA A 189 20.45 -10.12 13.95
N ARG A 190 19.42 -9.35 13.59
CA ARG A 190 19.33 -8.69 12.27
C ARG A 190 20.24 -7.48 12.14
N TYR A 191 20.48 -6.72 13.21
CA TYR A 191 21.05 -5.39 13.08
C TYR A 191 22.21 -5.09 14.02
N MET A 192 22.26 -5.68 15.23
CA MET A 192 23.24 -5.35 16.26
C MET A 192 24.41 -6.33 16.30
N ASP A 193 24.11 -7.64 16.46
CA ASP A 193 25.11 -8.68 16.67
C ASP A 193 26.08 -8.82 15.48
N ASN A 194 25.64 -8.48 14.29
CA ASN A 194 26.40 -8.52 13.05
C ASN A 194 27.05 -7.16 12.71
N GLY A 195 26.79 -6.09 13.48
CA GLY A 195 27.32 -4.74 13.28
C GLY A 195 26.83 -4.05 12.01
N ILE A 196 25.68 -4.49 11.42
CA ILE A 196 25.18 -3.88 10.19
C ILE A 196 24.62 -2.49 10.41
N LEU A 197 24.00 -2.21 11.58
CA LEU A 197 23.48 -0.88 11.88
C LEU A 197 24.58 0.17 11.92
N ASP A 198 25.73 -0.13 12.56
CA ASP A 198 26.87 0.77 12.58
C ASP A 198 27.41 1.00 11.16
N TRP A 199 27.47 -0.05 10.34
CA TRP A 199 27.89 0.08 8.94
C TRP A 199 26.94 0.97 8.15
N LEU A 200 25.62 0.89 8.35
CA LEU A 200 24.64 1.78 7.69
C LEU A 200 24.84 3.25 8.11
N VAL A 201 25.18 3.50 9.37
CA VAL A 201 25.55 4.85 9.85
C VAL A 201 26.81 5.36 9.14
N GLU A 202 27.80 4.49 8.92
CA GLU A 202 28.98 4.83 8.11
C GLU A 202 28.62 5.14 6.65
N GLN A 203 27.73 4.36 6.03
CA GLN A 203 27.23 4.65 4.68
C GLN A 203 26.49 5.99 4.61
N LYS A 204 25.74 6.37 5.65
CA LYS A 204 25.13 7.70 5.75
C LYS A 204 26.20 8.80 5.81
N LYS A 205 27.24 8.65 6.63
CA LYS A 205 28.37 9.59 6.70
C LYS A 205 29.11 9.71 5.35
N ALA A 206 29.19 8.61 4.61
CA ALA A 206 29.79 8.56 3.27
C ALA A 206 28.90 9.14 2.15
N GLY A 207 27.67 9.58 2.47
CA GLY A 207 26.73 10.16 1.50
C GLY A 207 25.99 9.14 0.62
N ARG A 208 26.15 7.84 0.89
CA ARG A 208 25.42 6.77 0.16
C ARG A 208 24.00 6.57 0.67
N ILE A 209 23.70 7.07 1.86
CA ILE A 209 22.37 7.16 2.47
C ILE A 209 22.18 8.60 2.92
N ARG A 210 21.10 9.27 2.49
CA ARG A 210 20.80 10.63 2.93
C ARG A 210 20.02 10.65 4.25
N ASN A 211 18.99 9.81 4.35
CA ASN A 211 18.17 9.67 5.55
C ASN A 211 18.11 8.19 5.97
N LEU A 212 18.39 7.90 7.23
CA LEU A 212 18.33 6.56 7.81
C LEU A 212 17.16 6.50 8.81
N GLY A 213 16.27 5.55 8.61
CA GLY A 213 15.11 5.34 9.47
C GLY A 213 14.73 3.86 9.58
N PHE A 214 13.52 3.60 10.03
CA PHE A 214 13.00 2.25 10.12
C PHE A 214 11.49 2.21 9.84
N SER A 215 10.99 1.08 9.35
CA SER A 215 9.57 0.78 9.31
C SER A 215 9.19 -0.10 10.49
N PHE A 216 8.13 0.28 11.19
CA PHE A 216 7.73 -0.38 12.42
C PHE A 216 6.47 -1.22 12.23
N HIS A 217 6.56 -2.51 12.67
CA HIS A 217 5.45 -3.45 12.71
C HIS A 217 5.62 -4.36 13.92
N GLY A 218 5.05 -4.03 15.06
CA GLY A 218 5.05 -5.06 16.06
C GLY A 218 5.27 -4.63 17.50
N ASP A 219 6.34 -5.09 18.11
CA ASP A 219 6.61 -4.95 19.55
C ASP A 219 7.09 -3.53 19.89
N GLU A 220 6.23 -2.75 20.54
CA GLU A 220 6.48 -1.34 20.89
C GLU A 220 7.67 -1.15 21.83
N ARG A 221 8.06 -2.18 22.60
CA ARG A 221 9.27 -2.10 23.44
C ARG A 221 10.54 -1.86 22.60
N ILE A 222 10.55 -2.34 21.35
CA ILE A 222 11.68 -2.08 20.44
C ILE A 222 11.57 -0.67 19.87
N PHE A 223 10.38 -0.20 19.54
CA PHE A 223 10.16 1.17 19.14
C PHE A 223 10.66 2.15 20.19
N ASP A 224 10.25 1.96 21.44
CA ASP A 224 10.66 2.79 22.58
C ASP A 224 12.17 2.74 22.82
N MET A 225 12.78 1.55 22.66
CA MET A 225 14.24 1.40 22.74
C MET A 225 14.96 2.21 21.66
N LEU A 226 14.46 2.18 20.42
CA LEU A 226 15.06 2.92 19.31
C LEU A 226 14.91 4.44 19.49
N LEU A 227 13.75 4.91 19.99
CA LEU A 227 13.56 6.32 20.32
C LEU A 227 14.43 6.76 21.47
N ARG A 228 14.58 5.93 22.51
CA ARG A 228 15.54 6.22 23.59
C ARG A 228 16.97 6.32 23.08
N TRP A 229 17.41 5.44 22.16
CA TRP A 229 18.72 5.55 21.54
C TRP A 229 18.89 6.84 20.72
N HIS A 230 17.80 7.32 20.11
CA HIS A 230 17.80 8.63 19.45
C HIS A 230 17.99 9.76 20.47
N ASP A 231 17.23 9.75 21.57
CA ASP A 231 17.29 10.75 22.64
C ASP A 231 18.68 10.79 23.32
N GLU A 232 19.30 9.62 23.48
CA GLU A 232 20.66 9.46 24.05
C GLU A 232 21.79 9.80 23.06
N GLY A 233 21.46 10.09 21.78
CA GLY A 233 22.44 10.36 20.73
C GLY A 233 23.25 9.15 20.28
N LYS A 234 22.81 7.93 20.63
CA LYS A 234 23.47 6.68 20.21
C LYS A 234 23.25 6.41 18.72
N TYR A 235 22.02 6.53 18.25
CA TYR A 235 21.64 6.47 16.83
C TYR A 235 20.65 7.59 16.52
N HIS A 236 20.81 8.26 15.39
CA HIS A 236 19.90 9.29 14.93
C HIS A 236 18.96 8.74 13.88
N TRP A 237 17.64 8.83 14.13
CA TRP A 237 16.62 8.46 13.15
C TRP A 237 16.11 9.72 12.45
N ASP A 238 16.29 9.77 11.13
CA ASP A 238 15.89 10.94 10.33
C ASP A 238 14.38 10.91 10.01
N PHE A 239 13.76 9.74 10.07
CA PHE A 239 12.34 9.53 9.86
C PHE A 239 11.94 8.14 10.32
N VAL A 240 10.64 7.91 10.52
CA VAL A 240 10.11 6.58 10.86
C VAL A 240 8.84 6.31 10.06
N GLN A 241 8.72 5.11 9.51
CA GLN A 241 7.54 4.66 8.79
C GLN A 241 6.62 3.88 9.73
N ILE A 242 5.39 4.36 9.90
CA ILE A 242 4.38 3.78 10.78
C ILE A 242 3.08 3.51 10.02
N GLN A 243 2.31 2.54 10.49
CA GLN A 243 0.93 2.31 10.05
C GLN A 243 0.03 3.36 10.69
N TYR A 244 -0.71 4.12 9.86
CA TYR A 244 -1.58 5.18 10.35
C TYR A 244 -2.79 5.36 9.43
N ASN A 245 -3.99 5.17 9.99
CA ASN A 245 -5.29 5.35 9.34
C ASN A 245 -6.37 5.52 10.41
N TYR A 246 -7.55 5.99 10.04
CA TYR A 246 -8.63 6.28 11.01
C TYR A 246 -9.10 5.04 11.80
N LEU A 247 -9.04 3.83 11.22
CA LEU A 247 -9.45 2.60 11.91
C LEU A 247 -8.44 2.18 12.98
N ASP A 248 -7.14 2.24 12.69
CA ASP A 248 -6.10 1.90 13.67
C ASP A 248 -5.98 2.98 14.75
N CYS A 249 -6.21 4.26 14.40
CA CYS A 249 -6.30 5.34 15.38
C CYS A 249 -7.50 5.15 16.32
N TYR A 250 -8.67 4.79 15.80
CA TYR A 250 -9.84 4.46 16.60
C TYR A 250 -9.55 3.33 17.59
N ARG A 251 -8.96 2.22 17.12
CA ARG A 251 -8.56 1.09 17.98
C ARG A 251 -7.57 1.48 19.06
N SER A 252 -6.55 2.26 18.69
CA SER A 252 -5.55 2.77 19.63
C SER A 252 -6.17 3.59 20.75
N GLN A 253 -7.18 4.42 20.46
CA GLN A 253 -7.88 5.24 21.43
C GLN A 253 -8.87 4.44 22.29
N SER A 254 -9.63 3.53 21.68
CA SER A 254 -10.71 2.79 22.35
C SER A 254 -10.21 1.62 23.21
N GLU A 255 -9.16 0.91 22.78
CA GLU A 255 -8.69 -0.32 23.43
C GLU A 255 -7.55 -0.08 24.43
N GLN A 256 -6.75 0.97 24.24
CA GLN A 256 -5.51 1.18 24.99
C GLN A 256 -5.33 2.63 25.48
N GLU A 257 -6.38 3.43 25.47
CA GLU A 257 -6.35 4.84 25.91
C GLU A 257 -5.23 5.67 25.24
N GLY A 258 -4.83 5.33 24.02
CA GLY A 258 -3.78 6.01 23.28
C GLY A 258 -2.35 5.75 23.81
N LYS A 259 -2.16 4.74 24.66
CA LYS A 259 -0.85 4.38 25.23
C LYS A 259 -0.08 3.37 24.37
N SER A 260 -0.68 2.90 23.29
CA SER A 260 -0.03 2.07 22.28
C SER A 260 -0.77 2.20 20.93
N GLY A 261 -0.27 1.54 19.88
CA GLY A 261 -0.85 1.57 18.54
C GLY A 261 -0.58 2.88 17.79
N ALA A 262 -1.37 3.14 16.73
CA ALA A 262 -1.09 4.20 15.75
C ALA A 262 -0.94 5.61 16.36
N VAL A 263 -1.82 5.96 17.27
CA VAL A 263 -1.80 7.29 17.94
C VAL A 263 -0.57 7.45 18.82
N TYR A 264 -0.23 6.41 19.60
CA TYR A 264 0.97 6.41 20.43
C TYR A 264 2.23 6.59 19.59
N LEU A 265 2.39 5.78 18.54
CA LEU A 265 3.56 5.84 17.67
C LEU A 265 3.74 7.23 17.06
N TYR A 266 2.66 7.81 16.52
CA TYR A 266 2.72 9.16 15.95
C TYR A 266 3.10 10.22 17.00
N ASN A 267 2.45 10.21 18.16
CA ASN A 267 2.70 11.19 19.21
C ASN A 267 4.16 11.14 19.74
N GLU A 268 4.73 9.94 19.86
CA GLU A 268 6.12 9.79 20.29
C GLU A 268 7.14 10.31 19.25
N LEU A 269 6.82 10.18 17.95
CA LEU A 269 7.62 10.78 16.87
C LEU A 269 7.47 12.31 16.85
N GLU A 270 6.25 12.81 16.94
CA GLU A 270 5.94 14.25 16.93
C GLU A 270 6.65 14.99 18.08
N LYS A 271 6.63 14.43 19.31
CA LYS A 271 7.34 14.98 20.47
C LYS A 271 8.83 15.19 20.23
N ARG A 272 9.45 14.38 19.37
CA ARG A 272 10.88 14.42 19.03
C ARG A 272 11.18 15.16 17.73
N GLY A 273 10.16 15.64 17.04
CA GLY A 273 10.31 16.25 15.71
C GLY A 273 10.79 15.27 14.64
N ILE A 274 10.61 13.96 14.85
CA ILE A 274 10.96 12.92 13.87
C ILE A 274 9.81 12.82 12.86
N PRO A 275 10.02 13.11 11.57
CA PRO A 275 8.96 13.03 10.57
C PRO A 275 8.46 11.58 10.39
N ALA A 276 7.15 11.43 10.31
CA ALA A 276 6.52 10.15 10.06
C ALA A 276 6.22 9.95 8.57
N VAL A 277 6.52 8.76 8.05
CA VAL A 277 6.05 8.28 6.75
C VAL A 277 4.91 7.29 7.00
N VAL A 278 3.77 7.51 6.35
CA VAL A 278 2.60 6.67 6.56
C VAL A 278 2.59 5.49 5.62
N MET A 279 2.48 4.28 6.16
CA MET A 279 2.12 3.06 5.42
C MET A 279 0.71 2.60 5.78
N GLU A 280 0.09 1.78 4.93
CA GLU A 280 -1.26 1.23 5.10
C GLU A 280 -2.36 2.29 5.35
N PRO A 281 -2.36 3.45 4.67
CA PRO A 281 -3.37 4.48 4.88
C PRO A 281 -4.79 3.98 4.57
N ILE A 282 -4.90 3.00 3.65
CA ILE A 282 -6.17 2.37 3.23
C ILE A 282 -6.25 0.87 3.58
N LEU A 283 -5.36 0.37 4.47
CA LEU A 283 -5.30 -1.03 4.91
C LEU A 283 -5.35 -2.05 3.76
N GLY A 284 -4.46 -1.88 2.77
CA GLY A 284 -4.41 -2.77 1.60
C GLY A 284 -5.66 -2.75 0.75
N GLY A 285 -6.43 -1.66 0.76
CA GLY A 285 -7.69 -1.48 0.04
C GLY A 285 -8.94 -1.80 0.87
N ARG A 286 -8.81 -2.28 2.11
CA ARG A 286 -9.98 -2.56 2.98
C ARG A 286 -10.81 -1.32 3.26
N LEU A 287 -10.18 -0.17 3.48
CA LEU A 287 -10.89 1.08 3.72
C LEU A 287 -11.50 1.67 2.44
N ALA A 288 -11.06 1.26 1.26
CA ALA A 288 -11.67 1.63 -0.01
C ALA A 288 -12.94 0.82 -0.35
N LYS A 289 -13.10 -0.37 0.25
CA LYS A 289 -14.25 -1.26 0.00
C LYS A 289 -15.12 -1.34 1.25
N GLN A 290 -16.16 -0.53 1.32
CA GLN A 290 -17.03 -0.42 2.49
C GLN A 290 -18.44 -0.98 2.23
N PRO A 291 -19.14 -1.49 3.27
CA PRO A 291 -20.55 -1.86 3.18
C PRO A 291 -21.44 -0.69 2.75
N VAL A 292 -22.57 -1.01 2.10
CA VAL A 292 -23.49 0.00 1.52
C VAL A 292 -23.97 1.03 2.55
N HIS A 293 -24.22 0.62 3.81
CA HIS A 293 -24.65 1.56 4.85
C HIS A 293 -23.54 2.56 5.21
N ILE A 294 -22.29 2.12 5.31
CA ILE A 294 -21.13 2.99 5.55
C ILE A 294 -20.90 3.92 4.37
N LEU A 295 -20.97 3.40 3.12
CA LEU A 295 -20.87 4.22 1.90
C LEU A 295 -21.93 5.32 1.87
N ARG A 296 -23.15 5.03 2.33
CA ARG A 296 -24.25 6.00 2.35
C ARG A 296 -23.93 7.17 3.30
N GLU A 297 -23.41 6.89 4.48
CA GLU A 297 -23.02 7.92 5.44
C GLU A 297 -21.87 8.78 4.91
N MET A 298 -20.82 8.17 4.34
CA MET A 298 -19.74 8.90 3.68
C MET A 298 -20.26 9.82 2.57
N LYS A 299 -21.21 9.34 1.76
CA LYS A 299 -21.81 10.11 0.65
C LYS A 299 -22.76 11.22 1.12
N GLN A 300 -23.30 11.15 2.32
CA GLN A 300 -24.06 12.25 2.92
C GLN A 300 -23.15 13.41 3.32
N MET A 301 -21.92 13.13 3.73
CA MET A 301 -20.92 14.15 4.08
C MET A 301 -20.29 14.79 2.85
N ASP A 302 -19.88 13.99 1.87
CA ASP A 302 -19.33 14.44 0.60
C ASP A 302 -19.66 13.40 -0.50
N ILE A 303 -20.54 13.79 -1.43
CA ILE A 303 -21.06 12.88 -2.47
C ILE A 303 -19.97 12.48 -3.47
N GLU A 304 -18.97 13.34 -3.68
CA GLU A 304 -17.89 13.11 -4.64
C GLU A 304 -16.71 12.32 -4.01
N ALA A 305 -16.59 12.32 -2.69
CA ALA A 305 -15.48 11.64 -2.04
C ALA A 305 -15.66 10.12 -2.03
N SER A 306 -14.65 9.41 -2.52
CA SER A 306 -14.53 7.96 -2.35
C SER A 306 -14.14 7.61 -0.91
N PRO A 307 -14.37 6.35 -0.45
CA PRO A 307 -13.82 5.89 0.82
C PRO A 307 -12.29 5.97 0.89
N ALA A 308 -11.59 5.77 -0.25
CA ALA A 308 -10.14 5.90 -0.32
C ALA A 308 -9.70 7.34 -0.07
N ARG A 309 -10.40 8.33 -0.66
CA ARG A 309 -10.14 9.77 -0.43
C ARG A 309 -10.27 10.14 1.04
N TRP A 310 -11.30 9.66 1.73
CA TRP A 310 -11.47 9.88 3.17
C TRP A 310 -10.30 9.35 3.98
N ALA A 311 -9.87 8.11 3.71
CA ALA A 311 -8.77 7.47 4.42
C ALA A 311 -7.42 8.18 4.15
N LEU A 312 -7.17 8.58 2.90
CA LEU A 312 -5.95 9.30 2.52
C LEU A 312 -5.92 10.71 3.14
N ARG A 313 -7.04 11.46 3.09
CA ARG A 313 -7.13 12.78 3.75
C ARG A 313 -6.84 12.66 5.24
N TYR A 314 -7.41 11.67 5.92
CA TYR A 314 -7.15 11.41 7.33
C TYR A 314 -5.67 11.15 7.60
N ALA A 315 -5.06 10.25 6.83
CA ALA A 315 -3.67 9.87 7.00
C ALA A 315 -2.68 11.02 6.76
N GLY A 316 -3.00 11.92 5.83
CA GLY A 316 -2.17 13.09 5.52
C GLY A 316 -2.47 14.33 6.36
N ASN A 317 -3.51 14.30 7.21
CA ASN A 317 -3.95 15.46 7.98
C ASN A 317 -2.92 15.96 9.01
N PRO A 318 -2.27 15.09 9.84
CA PRO A 318 -1.31 15.55 10.83
C PRO A 318 -0.07 16.22 10.19
N SER A 319 0.38 17.32 10.78
CA SER A 319 1.48 18.14 10.21
C SER A 319 2.84 17.45 10.23
N GLY A 320 3.06 16.51 11.15
CA GLY A 320 4.30 15.72 11.26
C GLY A 320 4.40 14.56 10.26
N MET A 321 3.37 14.33 9.44
CA MET A 321 3.41 13.35 8.36
C MET A 321 4.18 13.91 7.16
N LEU A 322 5.33 13.32 6.84
CA LEU A 322 6.18 13.74 5.72
C LEU A 322 5.55 13.34 4.38
N THR A 323 5.09 12.09 4.28
CA THR A 323 4.44 11.55 3.08
C THR A 323 3.54 10.37 3.44
N VAL A 324 2.51 10.14 2.63
CA VAL A 324 1.54 9.04 2.77
C VAL A 324 1.68 8.11 1.58
N LEU A 325 2.10 6.88 1.85
CA LEU A 325 2.37 5.89 0.82
C LEU A 325 1.08 5.21 0.35
N SER A 326 0.80 5.29 -0.93
CA SER A 326 -0.28 4.55 -1.57
C SER A 326 0.25 3.65 -2.68
N GLY A 327 -0.15 2.38 -2.67
CA GLY A 327 0.06 1.46 -3.78
C GLY A 327 -1.00 1.71 -4.86
N MET A 328 -0.56 2.16 -6.03
CA MET A 328 -1.43 2.59 -7.13
C MET A 328 -1.16 1.71 -8.35
N THR A 329 -1.91 0.61 -8.46
CA THR A 329 -1.76 -0.38 -9.54
C THR A 329 -2.34 0.11 -10.87
N TYR A 330 -3.37 0.97 -10.81
CA TYR A 330 -4.10 1.48 -11.98
C TYR A 330 -4.02 2.99 -12.05
N MET A 331 -4.10 3.55 -13.24
CA MET A 331 -4.02 4.98 -13.50
C MET A 331 -5.12 5.75 -12.75
N GLU A 332 -6.32 5.20 -12.64
CA GLU A 332 -7.45 5.79 -11.92
C GLU A 332 -7.15 5.98 -10.42
N HIS A 333 -6.43 5.01 -9.79
CA HIS A 333 -5.99 5.17 -8.41
C HIS A 333 -5.02 6.35 -8.25
N LEU A 334 -4.08 6.47 -9.17
CA LEU A 334 -3.08 7.53 -9.15
C LEU A 334 -3.72 8.90 -9.37
N GLN A 335 -4.63 9.01 -10.34
CA GLN A 335 -5.37 10.24 -10.63
C GLN A 335 -6.20 10.72 -9.44
N GLU A 336 -6.95 9.83 -8.81
CA GLU A 336 -7.76 10.16 -7.64
C GLU A 336 -6.90 10.56 -6.45
N ASN A 337 -5.79 9.86 -6.21
CA ASN A 337 -4.89 10.14 -5.09
C ASN A 337 -4.14 11.45 -5.29
N CYS A 338 -3.70 11.77 -6.51
CA CYS A 338 -3.14 13.08 -6.85
C CYS A 338 -4.16 14.18 -6.59
N ALA A 339 -5.40 14.04 -7.06
CA ALA A 339 -6.46 15.00 -6.81
C ALA A 339 -6.80 15.16 -5.32
N THR A 340 -6.62 14.11 -4.50
CA THR A 340 -6.85 14.17 -3.05
C THR A 340 -5.84 15.08 -2.34
N TYR A 341 -4.61 15.14 -2.84
CA TYR A 341 -3.52 15.90 -2.23
C TYR A 341 -3.11 17.17 -3.02
N SER A 342 -3.90 17.56 -4.01
CA SER A 342 -3.62 18.74 -4.84
C SER A 342 -4.74 19.79 -4.79
N PRO A 343 -4.84 20.59 -3.70
CA PRO A 343 -4.16 20.48 -2.41
C PRO A 343 -4.89 19.55 -1.42
N LEU A 344 -4.21 19.13 -0.36
CA LEU A 344 -4.87 18.48 0.77
C LEU A 344 -5.92 19.42 1.37
N ARG A 345 -7.17 18.97 1.42
CA ARG A 345 -8.21 19.59 2.24
C ARG A 345 -8.16 18.97 3.65
N PRO A 346 -7.82 19.71 4.70
CA PRO A 346 -7.78 19.20 6.07
C PRO A 346 -9.10 18.55 6.50
N ILE A 347 -9.02 17.58 7.41
CA ILE A 347 -10.20 16.95 8.02
C ILE A 347 -10.79 17.93 9.05
N THR A 348 -12.10 18.20 8.95
CA THR A 348 -12.83 19.00 9.95
C THR A 348 -13.20 18.16 11.18
N ALA A 349 -13.59 18.79 12.28
CA ALA A 349 -14.04 18.08 13.48
C ALA A 349 -15.30 17.21 13.23
N GLU A 350 -16.19 17.66 12.34
CA GLU A 350 -17.38 16.89 11.94
C GLU A 350 -17.01 15.67 11.12
N GLU A 351 -16.09 15.83 10.15
CA GLU A 351 -15.56 14.76 9.33
C GLU A 351 -14.80 13.73 10.18
N ASP A 352 -14.01 14.18 11.17
CA ASP A 352 -13.31 13.30 12.11
C ASP A 352 -14.30 12.50 12.96
N SER A 353 -15.31 13.14 13.51
CA SER A 353 -16.38 12.47 14.29
C SER A 353 -17.12 11.42 13.46
N MET A 354 -17.42 11.71 12.19
CA MET A 354 -18.01 10.75 11.26
C MET A 354 -17.06 9.57 11.04
N LEU A 355 -15.79 9.80 10.77
CA LEU A 355 -14.80 8.72 10.53
C LEU A 355 -14.62 7.85 11.79
N MET A 356 -14.63 8.41 13.00
CA MET A 356 -14.56 7.64 14.24
C MET A 356 -15.82 6.78 14.46
N HIS A 357 -17.02 7.32 14.16
CA HIS A 357 -18.27 6.55 14.19
C HIS A 357 -18.25 5.38 13.18
N LEU A 358 -17.78 5.64 11.96
CA LEU A 358 -17.64 4.59 10.94
C LEU A 358 -16.57 3.56 11.30
N ALA A 359 -15.50 3.97 11.96
CA ALA A 359 -14.46 3.04 12.45
C ALA A 359 -15.04 2.05 13.47
N ASP A 360 -15.89 2.51 14.40
CA ASP A 360 -16.62 1.63 15.31
C ASP A 360 -17.47 0.60 14.54
N ALA A 361 -18.28 1.07 13.60
CA ALA A 361 -19.11 0.20 12.77
C ALA A 361 -18.28 -0.84 11.99
N ILE A 362 -17.12 -0.44 11.43
CA ILE A 362 -16.20 -1.33 10.71
C ILE A 362 -15.57 -2.38 11.66
N CYS A 363 -15.18 -1.98 12.88
CA CYS A 363 -14.67 -2.91 13.89
C CYS A 363 -15.71 -3.98 14.25
N ASN A 364 -16.98 -3.58 14.34
CA ASN A 364 -18.09 -4.47 14.67
C ASN A 364 -18.41 -5.50 13.55
N LEU A 365 -17.94 -5.30 12.32
CA LEU A 365 -18.09 -6.29 11.24
C LEU A 365 -17.30 -7.59 11.48
N LYS A 366 -16.34 -7.61 12.41
CA LYS A 366 -15.47 -8.76 12.72
C LYS A 366 -14.76 -9.35 11.48
N ALA A 367 -14.41 -8.49 10.54
CA ALA A 367 -13.64 -8.87 9.36
C ALA A 367 -12.21 -9.29 9.74
N VAL A 368 -11.64 -10.24 8.98
CA VAL A 368 -10.22 -10.60 9.14
C VAL A 368 -9.35 -9.40 8.73
N PRO A 369 -8.42 -8.92 9.58
CA PRO A 369 -7.65 -7.71 9.29
C PRO A 369 -6.52 -7.93 8.27
N CYS A 370 -6.76 -8.72 7.23
CA CYS A 370 -5.79 -9.01 6.17
C CYS A 370 -5.69 -7.84 5.18
N THR A 371 -4.46 -7.37 4.93
CA THR A 371 -4.14 -6.31 3.96
C THR A 371 -3.64 -6.86 2.62
N ALA A 372 -3.70 -8.19 2.43
CA ALA A 372 -3.22 -8.89 1.24
C ALA A 372 -1.76 -8.54 0.85
N CYS A 373 -0.89 -8.35 1.86
CA CYS A 373 0.53 -8.03 1.65
C CYS A 373 1.37 -9.22 1.12
N ASN A 374 0.82 -10.43 1.12
CA ASN A 374 1.42 -11.68 0.64
C ASN A 374 2.65 -12.18 1.44
N TYR A 375 3.03 -11.58 2.57
CA TYR A 375 4.20 -12.03 3.35
C TYR A 375 4.05 -13.44 3.93
N CYS A 376 2.82 -13.92 4.11
CA CYS A 376 2.52 -15.29 4.51
C CYS A 376 2.60 -16.31 3.35
N MET A 377 2.92 -15.86 2.14
CA MET A 377 3.01 -16.70 0.94
C MET A 377 4.47 -16.95 0.55
N PRO A 378 4.80 -18.08 -0.10
CA PRO A 378 3.90 -19.18 -0.40
C PRO A 378 3.57 -20.04 0.83
N CYS A 379 2.31 -20.48 0.97
CA CYS A 379 1.96 -21.47 1.98
C CYS A 379 2.55 -22.83 1.57
N PRO A 380 3.23 -23.57 2.47
CA PRO A 380 3.81 -24.89 2.15
C PRO A 380 2.78 -25.96 1.72
N TYR A 381 1.51 -25.71 2.03
CA TYR A 381 0.38 -26.59 1.67
C TYR A 381 -0.47 -26.02 0.52
N GLY A 382 0.06 -25.03 -0.21
CA GLY A 382 -0.56 -24.47 -1.40
C GLY A 382 -1.74 -23.52 -1.16
N ILE A 383 -2.12 -23.23 0.09
CA ILE A 383 -3.30 -22.44 0.43
C ILE A 383 -3.11 -20.98 -0.03
N ASN A 384 -4.12 -20.40 -0.70
CA ASN A 384 -4.14 -18.99 -1.04
C ASN A 384 -4.75 -18.16 0.09
N ILE A 385 -3.95 -17.92 1.14
CA ILE A 385 -4.37 -17.23 2.37
C ILE A 385 -5.01 -15.86 2.08
N PRO A 386 -4.38 -14.95 1.30
CA PRO A 386 -4.94 -13.63 1.03
C PRO A 386 -6.25 -13.66 0.24
N ALA A 387 -6.38 -14.56 -0.74
CA ALA A 387 -7.61 -14.69 -1.53
C ALA A 387 -8.80 -15.17 -0.66
N ILE A 388 -8.56 -16.12 0.24
CA ILE A 388 -9.58 -16.62 1.18
C ILE A 388 -10.08 -15.50 2.07
N PHE A 389 -9.18 -14.75 2.72
CA PHE A 389 -9.55 -13.65 3.60
C PHE A 389 -10.20 -12.48 2.85
N GLY A 390 -9.70 -12.16 1.65
CA GLY A 390 -10.27 -11.13 0.79
C GLY A 390 -11.71 -11.46 0.41
N TYR A 391 -11.96 -12.69 -0.02
CA TYR A 391 -13.31 -13.13 -0.36
C TYR A 391 -14.26 -13.16 0.85
N TYR A 392 -13.81 -13.71 1.98
CA TYR A 392 -14.57 -13.70 3.23
C TYR A 392 -14.98 -12.27 3.65
N ASN A 393 -14.03 -11.34 3.65
CA ASN A 393 -14.28 -9.95 4.00
C ASN A 393 -15.26 -9.27 3.02
N THR A 394 -15.16 -9.58 1.73
CA THR A 394 -16.10 -9.09 0.72
C THR A 394 -17.52 -9.59 1.01
N CYS A 395 -17.67 -10.87 1.34
CA CYS A 395 -18.97 -11.45 1.70
C CYS A 395 -19.57 -10.82 2.97
N LEU A 396 -18.72 -10.50 3.98
CA LEU A 396 -19.15 -9.77 5.16
C LEU A 396 -19.68 -8.36 4.81
N ALA A 397 -18.92 -7.63 3.99
CA ALA A 397 -19.27 -6.27 3.57
C ALA A 397 -20.57 -6.25 2.73
N GLU A 398 -20.81 -7.27 1.91
CA GLU A 398 -22.01 -7.41 1.09
C GLU A 398 -23.21 -8.02 1.83
N GLY A 399 -23.05 -8.38 3.11
CA GLY A 399 -24.12 -9.01 3.90
C GLY A 399 -24.51 -10.41 3.41
N LEU A 400 -23.57 -11.13 2.78
CA LEU A 400 -23.83 -12.50 2.29
C LEU A 400 -23.69 -13.57 3.37
N LEU A 401 -23.23 -13.21 4.57
CA LEU A 401 -23.19 -14.10 5.73
C LEU A 401 -24.49 -13.94 6.51
N THR A 402 -25.48 -14.75 6.17
CA THR A 402 -26.81 -14.75 6.81
C THR A 402 -26.74 -15.38 8.21
N LYS A 403 -27.57 -14.88 9.13
CA LYS A 403 -27.56 -15.33 10.54
C LYS A 403 -28.33 -16.64 10.78
N GLY A 404 -29.03 -17.21 9.78
CA GLY A 404 -29.79 -18.42 9.94
C GLY A 404 -30.62 -18.81 8.72
N GLU A 405 -31.14 -20.05 8.73
CA GLU A 405 -31.88 -20.65 7.61
C GLU A 405 -33.27 -20.04 7.41
N GLU A 406 -33.79 -19.30 8.38
CA GLU A 406 -35.14 -18.70 8.38
C GLU A 406 -35.25 -17.41 7.56
N GLU A 407 -34.13 -16.83 7.12
CA GLU A 407 -34.14 -15.64 6.30
C GLU A 407 -34.60 -15.96 4.86
N ASN A 408 -35.54 -15.21 4.34
CA ASN A 408 -36.03 -15.33 2.96
C ASN A 408 -34.94 -15.21 1.88
N THR A 409 -33.79 -14.64 2.23
CA THR A 409 -32.63 -14.44 1.36
C THR A 409 -31.55 -15.51 1.52
N TYR A 410 -31.64 -16.38 2.53
CA TYR A 410 -30.59 -17.34 2.91
C TYR A 410 -30.15 -18.24 1.74
N ARG A 411 -31.08 -18.88 1.04
CA ARG A 411 -30.74 -19.77 -0.08
C ARG A 411 -29.97 -19.06 -1.18
N ARG A 412 -30.35 -17.83 -1.49
CA ARG A 412 -29.67 -17.02 -2.53
C ARG A 412 -28.28 -16.57 -2.06
N ALA A 413 -28.16 -16.10 -0.83
CA ALA A 413 -26.90 -15.68 -0.24
C ALA A 413 -25.92 -16.87 -0.11
N ARG A 414 -26.38 -18.00 0.40
CA ARG A 414 -25.62 -19.27 0.48
C ARG A 414 -25.07 -19.70 -0.89
N LYS A 415 -25.95 -19.77 -1.91
CA LYS A 415 -25.53 -20.13 -3.27
C LYS A 415 -24.48 -19.15 -3.81
N ARG A 416 -24.70 -17.85 -3.64
CA ARG A 416 -23.78 -16.81 -4.08
C ARG A 416 -22.44 -16.93 -3.37
N TRP A 417 -22.46 -17.20 -2.06
CA TRP A 417 -21.26 -17.37 -1.25
C TRP A 417 -20.44 -18.58 -1.73
N LEU A 418 -21.04 -19.77 -1.83
CA LEU A 418 -20.33 -21.00 -2.21
C LEU A 418 -19.76 -20.94 -3.64
N VAL A 419 -20.58 -20.49 -4.61
CA VAL A 419 -20.13 -20.34 -6.01
C VAL A 419 -19.02 -19.29 -6.12
N GLY A 420 -19.15 -18.19 -5.39
CA GLY A 420 -18.12 -17.17 -5.38
C GLY A 420 -16.82 -17.64 -4.71
N TYR A 421 -16.90 -18.45 -3.66
CA TYR A 421 -15.72 -19.02 -3.01
C TYR A 421 -14.94 -19.91 -3.98
N ASP A 422 -15.61 -20.85 -4.66
CA ASP A 422 -14.98 -21.73 -5.66
C ASP A 422 -14.40 -20.95 -6.86
N LYS A 423 -15.03 -19.83 -7.23
CA LYS A 423 -14.54 -18.96 -8.31
C LYS A 423 -13.32 -18.12 -7.93
N ASN A 424 -13.25 -17.64 -6.68
CA ASN A 424 -12.15 -16.76 -6.22
C ASN A 424 -10.97 -17.53 -5.61
N VAL A 425 -11.20 -18.78 -5.17
CA VAL A 425 -10.17 -19.63 -4.56
C VAL A 425 -10.24 -21.02 -5.18
N GLU A 426 -9.25 -21.37 -5.95
CA GLU A 426 -9.11 -22.70 -6.54
C GLU A 426 -9.28 -23.80 -5.47
N ARG A 427 -9.97 -24.89 -5.83
CA ARG A 427 -10.33 -25.96 -4.90
C ARG A 427 -9.14 -26.50 -4.09
N MET A 428 -8.00 -26.70 -4.72
CA MET A 428 -6.77 -27.20 -4.09
C MET A 428 -6.05 -26.16 -3.21
N ARG A 429 -6.57 -24.93 -3.16
CA ARG A 429 -5.96 -23.81 -2.43
C ARG A 429 -6.88 -23.22 -1.36
N GLN A 430 -7.96 -23.94 -1.04
CA GLN A 430 -8.99 -23.54 -0.07
C GLN A 430 -8.58 -23.78 1.39
N ALA A 431 -9.39 -23.28 2.33
CA ALA A 431 -9.09 -23.26 3.76
C ALA A 431 -9.03 -24.67 4.39
N ASP A 432 -9.77 -25.65 3.86
CA ASP A 432 -9.81 -27.03 4.31
C ASP A 432 -8.45 -27.77 4.22
N HIS A 433 -7.51 -27.26 3.46
CA HIS A 433 -6.13 -27.78 3.39
C HIS A 433 -5.22 -27.27 4.53
N CYS A 434 -5.71 -26.40 5.43
CA CYS A 434 -4.91 -25.86 6.51
C CYS A 434 -4.73 -26.88 7.65
N ILE A 435 -3.49 -27.33 7.87
CA ILE A 435 -3.14 -28.27 8.95
C ILE A 435 -2.70 -27.58 10.24
N GLY A 436 -2.76 -26.25 10.33
CA GLY A 436 -2.34 -25.53 11.54
C GLY A 436 -0.83 -25.52 11.80
N CYS A 437 0.02 -25.62 10.80
CA CYS A 437 1.48 -25.69 10.96
C CYS A 437 2.14 -24.40 11.48
N ASN A 438 1.41 -23.31 11.61
CA ASN A 438 1.80 -22.00 12.17
C ASN A 438 2.96 -21.28 11.44
N LYS A 439 3.44 -21.78 10.29
CA LYS A 439 4.55 -21.13 9.57
C LYS A 439 4.24 -19.72 9.08
N CYS A 440 2.96 -19.42 8.82
CA CYS A 440 2.51 -18.12 8.36
C CYS A 440 2.44 -17.05 9.47
N LEU A 441 2.41 -17.41 10.75
CA LEU A 441 2.19 -16.49 11.86
C LEU A 441 3.31 -15.46 12.00
N SER A 442 4.57 -15.90 11.93
CA SER A 442 5.74 -15.02 12.06
C SER A 442 5.90 -14.02 10.91
N HIS A 443 5.22 -14.24 9.80
CA HIS A 443 5.30 -13.39 8.60
C HIS A 443 4.15 -12.37 8.51
N CYS A 444 3.13 -12.49 9.37
CA CYS A 444 1.96 -11.61 9.29
C CYS A 444 2.18 -10.30 10.04
N PRO A 445 2.33 -9.15 9.35
CA PRO A 445 2.50 -7.85 10.01
C PRO A 445 1.25 -7.40 10.77
N GLN A 446 0.07 -7.94 10.39
CA GLN A 446 -1.20 -7.66 11.06
C GLN A 446 -1.47 -8.60 12.25
N ARG A 447 -0.52 -9.47 12.61
CA ARG A 447 -0.61 -10.43 13.74
C ARG A 447 -1.88 -11.32 13.72
N ILE A 448 -2.39 -11.60 12.52
CA ILE A 448 -3.56 -12.47 12.35
C ILE A 448 -3.20 -13.90 12.79
N ASN A 449 -4.04 -14.50 13.63
CA ASN A 449 -3.96 -15.94 13.87
C ASN A 449 -4.52 -16.70 12.65
N ILE A 450 -3.71 -16.74 11.58
CA ILE A 450 -4.10 -17.26 10.27
C ILE A 450 -4.70 -18.68 10.35
N PRO A 451 -4.09 -19.67 11.06
CA PRO A 451 -4.68 -21.00 11.16
C PRO A 451 -6.06 -21.01 11.83
N GLN A 452 -6.26 -20.21 12.87
CA GLN A 452 -7.56 -20.12 13.54
C GLN A 452 -8.62 -19.49 12.63
N GLU A 453 -8.28 -18.45 11.89
CA GLU A 453 -9.20 -17.85 10.92
C GLU A 453 -9.51 -18.81 9.75
N MET A 454 -8.53 -19.61 9.29
CA MET A 454 -8.77 -20.67 8.30
C MET A 454 -9.76 -21.72 8.80
N GLN A 455 -9.60 -22.19 10.05
CA GLN A 455 -10.54 -23.14 10.65
C GLN A 455 -11.97 -22.58 10.77
N LYS A 456 -12.11 -21.30 11.14
CA LYS A 456 -13.44 -20.63 11.18
C LYS A 456 -14.09 -20.57 9.81
N ILE A 457 -13.31 -20.22 8.78
CA ILE A 457 -13.83 -20.11 7.41
C ILE A 457 -14.17 -21.51 6.86
N ASP A 458 -13.34 -22.50 7.10
CA ASP A 458 -13.61 -23.90 6.71
C ASP A 458 -14.88 -24.43 7.39
N ALA A 459 -15.04 -24.22 8.70
CA ALA A 459 -16.26 -24.60 9.42
C ALA A 459 -17.51 -23.91 8.84
N LEU A 460 -17.41 -22.62 8.46
CA LEU A 460 -18.48 -21.91 7.78
C LEU A 460 -18.80 -22.55 6.42
N VAL A 461 -17.77 -22.85 5.60
CA VAL A 461 -17.97 -23.52 4.30
C VAL A 461 -18.64 -24.88 4.49
N ALA A 462 -18.20 -25.67 5.46
CA ALA A 462 -18.78 -26.98 5.76
C ALA A 462 -20.24 -26.85 6.19
N SER A 463 -20.58 -25.89 7.07
CA SER A 463 -21.97 -25.65 7.49
C SER A 463 -22.86 -25.24 6.32
N LEU A 464 -22.37 -24.33 5.46
CA LEU A 464 -23.11 -23.91 4.26
C LEU A 464 -23.29 -25.07 3.26
N LYS A 465 -22.37 -26.01 3.15
CA LYS A 465 -22.48 -27.21 2.31
C LYS A 465 -23.42 -28.27 2.92
N ALA A 466 -23.44 -28.43 4.23
CA ALA A 466 -24.25 -29.43 4.93
C ALA A 466 -25.74 -29.11 4.93
N THR A 467 -26.14 -27.85 4.79
CA THR A 467 -27.54 -27.44 4.72
C THR A 467 -28.18 -28.03 3.47
N THR A 468 -29.02 -29.04 3.63
CA THR A 468 -29.85 -29.61 2.54
C THR A 468 -30.91 -28.60 2.13
N LEU A 469 -31.09 -28.46 0.82
CA LEU A 469 -32.11 -27.57 0.23
C LEU A 469 -33.52 -28.14 0.43
#